data_92a4f58cc0d846cf3902544cba350808
#
_entry.id   92a4f58cc0d846cf3902544cba350808
#
_cell.length_a   1.000
_cell.length_b   1.000
_cell.length_c   1.000
_cell.angle_alpha   90.00
_cell.angle_beta   90.00
_cell.angle_gamma   90.00
#
_symmetry.space_group_name_H-M   'P 1'
#
loop_
_entity.id
_entity.type
_entity.pdbx_description
1 polymer ?
#
loop_
_entity_poly.entity_id
_entity_poly.type
_entity_poly.pdbx_seq_one_letter_code
_entity_poly.pdbx_strand_id
1 'polypeptide(L)'
;MTDHNEKLTAKSIPHSVWSADWLRNAEKQAADSLGLTLYELMQRAGEAAFTLARETYPATSHWLVLCGHGNNGGDGYVVARLAKSAGVAVTLLAQESDKPLPEEAEQAREAWLNAGGVIHSPDIALPENSDLIIDGLLGTGLTTAPRENIAQLIEKANRHPAPSFALDIPSGLLAETGATPGAVIEASHTLTFIALKPGLLTGKARDVVGELNYHALGLEAWLEGQAAPISRFDREDLPRWLKPRKPTSHKGSNGRLVIIGGDHGTAGAIRMTGEAALRAGAGLVRVLTRQENIAPLITARPELMVHELTLASVEESLEWADVIVIGPGLGQQEWGKKALQKVENSRKPMLWDADALNLLAINPDKRQNRIITPHPGEAARLLNCAVSQIESDRLLAADRLVKRYGGCVVLKGAGTIVASQDRECGLIDVGNAGMGSGGMGDVLSGIIGALLAQKLNPYDAACAGCVAHGAAADELAASVGTRGMLASDLFSTLYRFVNPDLKTINHD
;
A
#
# COMPACT_ATOMS: atom_id res chain seq x y z
N MET A 1 -34.96 -15.89 -19.39
CA MET A 1 -33.62 -16.34 -19.86
C MET A 1 -32.89 -15.09 -20.25
N THR A 2 -32.24 -14.46 -19.30
CA THR A 2 -31.37 -13.28 -19.47
C THR A 2 -29.95 -13.75 -19.24
N ASP A 3 -29.17 -13.61 -20.28
CA ASP A 3 -27.79 -13.99 -20.43
C ASP A 3 -26.93 -13.16 -19.47
N HIS A 4 -26.55 -13.72 -18.32
CA HIS A 4 -25.55 -13.13 -17.42
C HIS A 4 -24.19 -13.79 -17.64
N ASN A 5 -23.68 -13.61 -18.85
CA ASN A 5 -22.29 -13.93 -19.17
C ASN A 5 -21.45 -12.64 -19.15
N GLU A 6 -21.41 -11.94 -18.00
CA GLU A 6 -20.36 -10.98 -17.75
C GLU A 6 -19.07 -11.77 -17.44
N LYS A 7 -18.20 -11.88 -18.44
CA LYS A 7 -16.80 -12.25 -18.24
C LYS A 7 -16.26 -11.36 -17.13
N LEU A 8 -15.83 -11.96 -16.01
CA LEU A 8 -15.04 -11.31 -14.98
C LEU A 8 -13.68 -10.89 -15.58
N THR A 9 -13.68 -9.80 -16.36
CA THR A 9 -12.46 -9.03 -16.55
C THR A 9 -12.07 -8.56 -15.15
N ALA A 10 -10.79 -8.66 -14.81
CA ALA A 10 -10.25 -8.26 -13.51
C ALA A 10 -10.88 -6.93 -13.08
N LYS A 11 -11.90 -6.99 -12.23
CA LYS A 11 -12.55 -5.78 -11.70
C LYS A 11 -11.51 -5.10 -10.85
N SER A 12 -11.26 -3.81 -11.12
CA SER A 12 -10.37 -3.00 -10.30
C SER A 12 -10.79 -3.13 -8.83
N ILE A 13 -9.81 -3.35 -7.95
CA ILE A 13 -10.06 -3.45 -6.50
C ILE A 13 -10.64 -2.10 -6.04
N PRO A 14 -11.65 -2.06 -5.13
CA PRO A 14 -12.28 -0.82 -4.69
C PRO A 14 -11.30 0.17 -4.07
N HIS A 15 -11.63 1.46 -4.13
CA HIS A 15 -10.85 2.52 -3.52
C HIS A 15 -11.17 2.74 -2.03
N SER A 16 -12.31 2.23 -1.56
CA SER A 16 -12.71 2.31 -0.15
C SER A 16 -12.12 1.17 0.67
N VAL A 17 -11.52 1.48 1.82
CA VAL A 17 -10.90 0.52 2.73
C VAL A 17 -11.48 0.68 4.12
N TRP A 18 -11.81 -0.44 4.77
CA TRP A 18 -12.60 -0.48 5.99
C TRP A 18 -11.90 -1.27 7.08
N SER A 19 -12.00 -0.81 8.32
CA SER A 19 -11.58 -1.57 9.48
C SER A 19 -12.29 -2.93 9.50
N ALA A 20 -11.54 -4.00 9.73
CA ALA A 20 -12.10 -5.34 9.87
C ALA A 20 -13.01 -5.45 11.10
N ASP A 21 -12.68 -4.73 12.18
CA ASP A 21 -13.52 -4.66 13.38
C ASP A 21 -14.87 -4.00 13.10
N TRP A 22 -14.85 -2.87 12.36
CA TRP A 22 -16.08 -2.22 11.94
C TRP A 22 -16.94 -3.16 11.08
N LEU A 23 -16.32 -3.83 10.11
CA LEU A 23 -17.03 -4.73 9.20
C LEU A 23 -17.68 -5.89 9.93
N ARG A 24 -16.98 -6.56 10.84
CA ARG A 24 -17.56 -7.65 11.66
C ARG A 24 -18.77 -7.19 12.47
N ASN A 25 -18.73 -5.98 13.02
CA ASN A 25 -19.86 -5.42 13.78
C ASN A 25 -21.04 -5.00 12.87
N ALA A 26 -20.76 -4.65 11.61
CA ALA A 26 -21.76 -4.18 10.65
C ALA A 26 -22.32 -5.31 9.76
N GLU A 27 -21.70 -6.49 9.73
CA GLU A 27 -22.02 -7.59 8.82
C GLU A 27 -23.47 -8.03 8.88
N LYS A 28 -24.04 -8.13 10.09
CA LYS A 28 -25.46 -8.44 10.26
C LYS A 28 -26.37 -7.39 9.65
N GLN A 29 -26.08 -6.10 9.90
CA GLN A 29 -26.84 -5.00 9.29
C GLN A 29 -26.70 -4.99 7.76
N ALA A 30 -25.52 -5.33 7.26
CA ALA A 30 -25.27 -5.46 5.83
C ALA A 30 -26.12 -6.57 5.21
N ALA A 31 -26.14 -7.77 5.81
CA ALA A 31 -26.97 -8.90 5.38
C ALA A 31 -28.48 -8.53 5.42
N ASP A 32 -28.93 -7.96 6.53
CA ASP A 32 -30.33 -7.51 6.71
C ASP A 32 -30.75 -6.51 5.62
N SER A 33 -29.84 -5.65 5.12
CA SER A 33 -30.12 -4.69 4.06
C SER A 33 -30.48 -5.36 2.72
N LEU A 34 -30.04 -6.58 2.51
CA LEU A 34 -30.38 -7.42 1.35
C LEU A 34 -31.50 -8.41 1.65
N GLY A 35 -32.04 -8.46 2.86
CA GLY A 35 -32.98 -9.46 3.31
C GLY A 35 -32.38 -10.87 3.40
N LEU A 36 -31.06 -10.97 3.67
CA LEU A 36 -30.30 -12.22 3.77
C LEU A 36 -30.02 -12.58 5.23
N THR A 37 -29.96 -13.87 5.48
CA THR A 37 -29.34 -14.41 6.68
C THR A 37 -27.80 -14.38 6.57
N LEU A 38 -27.09 -14.45 7.69
CA LEU A 38 -25.62 -14.57 7.67
C LEU A 38 -25.16 -15.85 6.96
N TYR A 39 -25.92 -16.94 7.04
CA TYR A 39 -25.62 -18.18 6.30
C TYR A 39 -25.75 -17.99 4.78
N GLU A 40 -26.77 -17.30 4.29
CA GLU A 40 -26.91 -16.98 2.87
C GLU A 40 -25.78 -16.07 2.39
N LEU A 41 -25.33 -15.14 3.22
CA LEU A 41 -24.15 -14.30 2.91
C LEU A 41 -22.86 -15.16 2.82
N MET A 42 -22.67 -16.10 3.75
CA MET A 42 -21.58 -17.09 3.74
C MET A 42 -21.64 -17.98 2.48
N GLN A 43 -22.83 -18.41 2.06
CA GLN A 43 -22.98 -19.16 0.81
C GLN A 43 -22.51 -18.35 -0.40
N ARG A 44 -22.83 -17.07 -0.48
CA ARG A 44 -22.32 -16.17 -1.55
C ARG A 44 -20.80 -16.04 -1.52
N ALA A 45 -20.19 -15.94 -0.33
CA ALA A 45 -18.75 -15.90 -0.19
C ALA A 45 -18.08 -17.19 -0.70
N GLY A 46 -18.59 -18.34 -0.27
CA GLY A 46 -18.11 -19.64 -0.74
C GLY A 46 -18.33 -19.86 -2.25
N GLU A 47 -19.46 -19.42 -2.81
CA GLU A 47 -19.74 -19.49 -4.26
C GLU A 47 -18.77 -18.61 -5.06
N ALA A 48 -18.51 -17.37 -4.62
CA ALA A 48 -17.54 -16.48 -5.24
C ALA A 48 -16.13 -17.08 -5.21
N ALA A 49 -15.72 -17.64 -4.05
CA ALA A 49 -14.42 -18.29 -3.89
C ALA A 49 -14.28 -19.54 -4.77
N PHE A 50 -15.28 -20.40 -4.78
CA PHE A 50 -15.30 -21.60 -5.64
C PHE A 50 -15.19 -21.21 -7.13
N THR A 51 -15.97 -20.24 -7.57
CA THR A 51 -15.97 -19.78 -8.96
C THR A 51 -14.61 -19.24 -9.35
N LEU A 52 -14.04 -18.32 -8.58
CA LEU A 52 -12.72 -17.76 -8.87
C LEU A 52 -11.62 -18.82 -8.84
N ALA A 53 -11.64 -19.72 -7.85
CA ALA A 53 -10.65 -20.79 -7.76
C ALA A 53 -10.69 -21.73 -8.99
N ARG A 54 -11.90 -22.06 -9.48
CA ARG A 54 -12.08 -22.85 -10.70
C ARG A 54 -11.62 -22.13 -11.97
N GLU A 55 -11.86 -20.84 -12.06
CA GLU A 55 -11.39 -20.01 -13.20
C GLU A 55 -9.89 -19.85 -13.19
N THR A 56 -9.29 -19.63 -12.01
CA THR A 56 -7.84 -19.43 -11.84
C THR A 56 -7.06 -20.73 -12.01
N TYR A 57 -7.61 -21.84 -11.51
CA TYR A 57 -6.97 -23.17 -11.51
C TYR A 57 -7.83 -24.22 -12.19
N PRO A 58 -8.13 -24.10 -13.50
CA PRO A 58 -9.11 -24.95 -14.20
C PRO A 58 -8.69 -26.40 -14.31
N ALA A 59 -7.38 -26.70 -14.23
CA ALA A 59 -6.83 -28.03 -14.35
C ALA A 59 -6.78 -28.81 -13.04
N THR A 60 -7.12 -28.17 -11.89
CA THR A 60 -7.06 -28.83 -10.58
C THR A 60 -8.21 -29.81 -10.38
N SER A 61 -7.88 -30.96 -9.77
CA SER A 61 -8.76 -32.11 -9.60
C SER A 61 -8.88 -32.60 -8.16
N HIS A 62 -7.96 -32.21 -7.28
CA HIS A 62 -7.96 -32.58 -5.87
C HIS A 62 -7.62 -31.38 -4.97
N TRP A 63 -8.60 -30.87 -4.27
CA TRP A 63 -8.45 -29.71 -3.38
C TRP A 63 -8.27 -30.15 -1.92
N LEU A 64 -7.28 -29.58 -1.25
CA LEU A 64 -7.10 -29.64 0.18
C LEU A 64 -7.73 -28.39 0.80
N VAL A 65 -8.79 -28.56 1.59
CA VAL A 65 -9.51 -27.47 2.25
C VAL A 65 -9.17 -27.47 3.73
N LEU A 66 -8.65 -26.35 4.22
CA LEU A 66 -8.27 -26.15 5.61
C LEU A 66 -9.32 -25.25 6.29
N CYS A 67 -10.09 -25.82 7.21
CA CYS A 67 -11.16 -25.10 7.92
C CYS A 67 -10.77 -24.83 9.37
N GLY A 68 -10.87 -23.57 9.77
CA GLY A 68 -10.76 -23.15 11.17
C GLY A 68 -12.09 -23.26 11.92
N HIS A 69 -12.08 -22.82 13.17
CA HIS A 69 -13.24 -22.87 14.07
C HIS A 69 -13.99 -21.52 14.11
N GLY A 70 -14.20 -20.88 12.96
CA GLY A 70 -14.90 -19.60 12.80
C GLY A 70 -15.57 -19.49 11.45
N ASN A 71 -16.06 -18.29 11.12
CA ASN A 71 -16.79 -18.03 9.86
C ASN A 71 -15.93 -18.29 8.62
N ASN A 72 -14.63 -17.98 8.66
CA ASN A 72 -13.74 -18.31 7.54
C ASN A 72 -13.66 -19.83 7.28
N GLY A 73 -13.71 -20.65 8.33
CA GLY A 73 -13.88 -22.11 8.22
C GLY A 73 -15.23 -22.49 7.61
N GLY A 74 -16.29 -21.74 7.96
CA GLY A 74 -17.62 -21.87 7.34
C GLY A 74 -17.59 -21.66 5.83
N ASP A 75 -16.92 -20.60 5.35
CA ASP A 75 -16.69 -20.35 3.92
C ASP A 75 -15.95 -21.55 3.28
N GLY A 76 -14.96 -22.12 3.98
CA GLY A 76 -14.24 -23.30 3.55
C GLY A 76 -15.13 -24.54 3.37
N TYR A 77 -16.08 -24.79 4.28
CA TYR A 77 -17.06 -25.86 4.13
C TYR A 77 -17.98 -25.67 2.92
N VAL A 78 -18.41 -24.41 2.64
CA VAL A 78 -19.19 -24.09 1.44
C VAL A 78 -18.39 -24.38 0.18
N VAL A 79 -17.15 -23.93 0.10
CA VAL A 79 -16.24 -24.20 -1.02
C VAL A 79 -16.04 -25.70 -1.24
N ALA A 80 -15.77 -26.44 -0.16
CA ALA A 80 -15.58 -27.90 -0.21
C ALA A 80 -16.81 -28.62 -0.79
N ARG A 81 -18.01 -28.25 -0.32
CA ARG A 81 -19.28 -28.82 -0.80
C ARG A 81 -19.49 -28.55 -2.30
N LEU A 82 -19.23 -27.32 -2.75
CA LEU A 82 -19.37 -26.94 -4.16
C LEU A 82 -18.36 -27.66 -5.04
N ALA A 83 -17.10 -27.74 -4.60
CA ALA A 83 -16.03 -28.47 -5.31
C ALA A 83 -16.39 -29.94 -5.49
N LYS A 84 -16.85 -30.62 -4.40
CA LYS A 84 -17.31 -32.02 -4.44
C LYS A 84 -18.48 -32.18 -5.41
N SER A 85 -19.46 -31.28 -5.39
CA SER A 85 -20.63 -31.32 -6.29
C SER A 85 -20.25 -31.13 -7.76
N ALA A 86 -19.15 -30.41 -8.02
CA ALA A 86 -18.58 -30.21 -9.35
C ALA A 86 -17.62 -31.34 -9.79
N GLY A 87 -17.49 -32.42 -9.01
CA GLY A 87 -16.66 -33.59 -9.33
C GLY A 87 -15.19 -33.45 -8.96
N VAL A 88 -14.80 -32.41 -8.20
CA VAL A 88 -13.45 -32.26 -7.66
C VAL A 88 -13.29 -33.16 -6.43
N ALA A 89 -12.19 -33.90 -6.34
CA ALA A 89 -11.85 -34.63 -5.11
C ALA A 89 -11.50 -33.63 -4.02
N VAL A 90 -12.01 -33.83 -2.81
CA VAL A 90 -11.80 -32.91 -1.69
C VAL A 90 -11.31 -33.68 -0.47
N THR A 91 -10.18 -33.28 0.08
CA THR A 91 -9.75 -33.62 1.44
C THR A 91 -9.95 -32.38 2.31
N LEU A 92 -10.82 -32.49 3.32
CA LEU A 92 -11.09 -31.38 4.23
C LEU A 92 -10.50 -31.69 5.60
N LEU A 93 -9.65 -30.79 6.10
CA LEU A 93 -9.12 -30.81 7.46
C LEU A 93 -9.79 -29.72 8.27
N ALA A 94 -10.30 -30.02 9.45
CA ALA A 94 -10.91 -29.02 10.32
C ALA A 94 -10.29 -29.03 11.71
N GLN A 95 -10.09 -27.82 12.25
CA GLN A 95 -9.65 -27.63 13.63
C GLN A 95 -10.75 -28.02 14.61
N GLU A 96 -10.40 -28.88 15.57
CA GLU A 96 -11.27 -29.22 16.68
C GLU A 96 -11.22 -28.15 17.78
N SER A 97 -12.35 -27.90 18.43
CA SER A 97 -12.48 -27.00 19.57
C SER A 97 -13.62 -27.42 20.47
N ASP A 98 -13.45 -27.20 21.77
CA ASP A 98 -14.51 -27.45 22.78
C ASP A 98 -15.61 -26.34 22.72
N LYS A 99 -15.40 -25.28 21.99
CA LYS A 99 -16.41 -24.24 21.81
C LYS A 99 -17.34 -24.57 20.65
N PRO A 100 -18.62 -24.16 20.69
CA PRO A 100 -19.50 -24.30 19.53
C PRO A 100 -19.01 -23.44 18.37
N LEU A 101 -19.23 -23.88 17.13
CA LEU A 101 -19.07 -23.07 15.94
C LEU A 101 -20.07 -21.90 15.95
N PRO A 102 -19.77 -20.79 15.25
CA PRO A 102 -20.80 -19.83 14.86
C PRO A 102 -21.96 -20.54 14.13
N GLU A 103 -23.19 -20.04 14.31
CA GLU A 103 -24.38 -20.71 13.80
C GLU A 103 -24.32 -20.96 12.28
N GLU A 104 -23.90 -19.96 11.49
CA GLU A 104 -23.75 -20.05 10.05
C GLU A 104 -22.63 -21.02 9.62
N ALA A 105 -21.54 -21.09 10.38
CA ALA A 105 -20.46 -22.02 10.13
C ALA A 105 -20.86 -23.49 10.46
N GLU A 106 -21.68 -23.70 11.50
CA GLU A 106 -22.24 -25.03 11.80
C GLU A 106 -23.22 -25.47 10.71
N GLN A 107 -24.07 -24.57 10.21
CA GLN A 107 -24.96 -24.87 9.08
C GLN A 107 -24.15 -25.28 7.83
N ALA A 108 -23.04 -24.60 7.54
CA ALA A 108 -22.16 -24.94 6.43
C ALA A 108 -21.48 -26.31 6.62
N ARG A 109 -21.03 -26.61 7.85
CA ARG A 109 -20.45 -27.91 8.23
C ARG A 109 -21.45 -29.05 8.08
N GLU A 110 -22.68 -28.87 8.58
CA GLU A 110 -23.75 -29.85 8.42
C GLU A 110 -24.09 -30.09 6.95
N ALA A 111 -24.16 -29.01 6.12
CA ALA A 111 -24.41 -29.15 4.70
C ALA A 111 -23.28 -29.91 3.97
N TRP A 112 -22.03 -29.78 4.39
CA TRP A 112 -20.90 -30.57 3.90
C TRP A 112 -21.07 -32.06 4.23
N LEU A 113 -21.38 -32.37 5.49
CA LEU A 113 -21.59 -33.77 5.96
C LEU A 113 -22.79 -34.42 5.26
N ASN A 114 -23.90 -33.68 5.10
CA ASN A 114 -25.10 -34.15 4.40
C ASN A 114 -24.86 -34.42 2.91
N ALA A 115 -23.89 -33.74 2.30
CA ALA A 115 -23.43 -34.02 0.94
C ALA A 115 -22.45 -35.22 0.86
N GLY A 116 -22.30 -35.96 1.93
CA GLY A 116 -21.38 -37.12 2.03
C GLY A 116 -19.90 -36.69 2.10
N GLY A 117 -19.65 -35.51 2.63
CA GLY A 117 -18.30 -35.04 2.93
C GLY A 117 -17.72 -35.69 4.18
N VAL A 118 -16.40 -35.78 4.24
CA VAL A 118 -15.66 -36.32 5.41
C VAL A 118 -14.78 -35.20 5.97
N ILE A 119 -14.74 -35.13 7.31
CA ILE A 119 -13.87 -34.19 8.02
C ILE A 119 -12.72 -35.01 8.63
N HIS A 120 -11.50 -34.63 8.33
CA HIS A 120 -10.29 -35.24 8.85
C HIS A 120 -9.65 -34.33 9.92
N SER A 121 -8.95 -34.99 10.87
CA SER A 121 -8.11 -34.27 11.84
C SER A 121 -6.97 -33.55 11.15
N PRO A 122 -6.59 -32.32 11.59
CA PRO A 122 -5.43 -31.58 11.06
C PRO A 122 -4.07 -32.27 11.35
N ASP A 123 -4.07 -33.31 12.20
CA ASP A 123 -2.85 -34.06 12.57
C ASP A 123 -2.39 -35.04 11.50
N ILE A 124 -3.22 -35.35 10.51
CA ILE A 124 -2.84 -36.25 9.42
C ILE A 124 -1.78 -35.58 8.52
N ALA A 125 -1.04 -36.43 7.78
CA ALA A 125 -0.18 -35.93 6.71
C ALA A 125 -1.01 -35.29 5.62
N LEU A 126 -0.56 -34.14 5.08
CA LEU A 126 -1.24 -33.52 3.96
C LEU A 126 -1.13 -34.42 2.74
N PRO A 127 -2.21 -34.61 1.95
CA PRO A 127 -2.19 -35.44 0.76
C PRO A 127 -1.26 -34.87 -0.31
N GLU A 128 -0.21 -35.56 -0.65
CA GLU A 128 0.82 -35.12 -1.63
C GLU A 128 0.24 -34.88 -3.02
N ASN A 129 -0.87 -35.50 -3.37
CA ASN A 129 -1.55 -35.36 -4.64
C ASN A 129 -2.58 -34.22 -4.70
N SER A 130 -2.67 -33.39 -3.65
CA SER A 130 -3.48 -32.18 -3.71
C SER A 130 -2.83 -31.17 -4.65
N ASP A 131 -3.65 -30.55 -5.50
CA ASP A 131 -3.19 -29.63 -6.55
C ASP A 131 -3.67 -28.18 -6.31
N LEU A 132 -4.47 -27.94 -5.25
CA LEU A 132 -4.86 -26.62 -4.73
C LEU A 132 -5.14 -26.72 -3.23
N ILE A 133 -4.64 -25.75 -2.46
CA ILE A 133 -4.96 -25.57 -1.05
C ILE A 133 -5.92 -24.40 -0.90
N ILE A 134 -7.05 -24.61 -0.23
CA ILE A 134 -8.00 -23.56 0.16
C ILE A 134 -7.76 -23.25 1.63
N ASP A 135 -7.34 -22.04 1.92
CA ASP A 135 -7.08 -21.56 3.28
C ASP A 135 -8.31 -20.86 3.87
N GLY A 136 -9.00 -21.52 4.77
CA GLY A 136 -10.09 -21.02 5.59
C GLY A 136 -9.81 -21.21 7.10
N LEU A 137 -8.51 -21.23 7.53
CA LEU A 137 -8.15 -21.49 8.93
C LEU A 137 -8.48 -20.33 9.86
N LEU A 138 -8.03 -19.12 9.51
CA LEU A 138 -8.18 -17.92 10.33
C LEU A 138 -8.69 -16.77 9.47
N GLY A 139 -9.65 -16.03 9.95
CA GLY A 139 -10.20 -14.84 9.30
C GLY A 139 -9.75 -13.55 9.98
N THR A 140 -10.52 -12.48 9.75
CA THR A 140 -10.26 -11.11 10.22
C THR A 140 -10.27 -10.93 11.75
N GLY A 141 -10.70 -11.93 12.51
CA GLY A 141 -10.72 -11.90 13.98
C GLY A 141 -9.38 -12.13 14.66
N LEU A 142 -8.31 -12.43 13.90
CA LEU A 142 -6.98 -12.65 14.46
C LEU A 142 -6.36 -11.33 14.93
N THR A 143 -5.88 -11.29 16.17
CA THR A 143 -5.21 -10.12 16.79
C THR A 143 -3.82 -10.42 17.32
N THR A 144 -3.45 -11.71 17.39
CA THR A 144 -2.17 -12.18 17.93
C THR A 144 -1.61 -13.29 17.05
N ALA A 145 -0.44 -13.85 17.40
CA ALA A 145 0.11 -15.00 16.68
C ALA A 145 -0.87 -16.18 16.68
N PRO A 146 -0.93 -16.96 15.59
CA PRO A 146 -1.66 -18.23 15.57
C PRO A 146 -1.20 -19.17 16.70
N ARG A 147 -2.13 -19.95 17.24
CA ARG A 147 -1.78 -21.00 18.20
C ARG A 147 -0.88 -22.04 17.56
N GLU A 148 -0.07 -22.74 18.37
CA GLU A 148 0.96 -23.66 17.92
C GLU A 148 0.45 -24.71 16.91
N ASN A 149 -0.69 -25.36 17.18
CA ASN A 149 -1.28 -26.35 16.28
C ASN A 149 -1.66 -25.75 14.90
N ILE A 150 -2.18 -24.52 14.90
CA ILE A 150 -2.52 -23.82 13.65
C ILE A 150 -1.24 -23.36 12.93
N ALA A 151 -0.26 -22.85 13.68
CA ALA A 151 1.03 -22.45 13.13
C ALA A 151 1.74 -23.60 12.42
N GLN A 152 1.76 -24.79 13.03
CA GLN A 152 2.32 -26.01 12.42
C GLN A 152 1.57 -26.42 11.15
N LEU A 153 0.25 -26.28 11.11
CA LEU A 153 -0.53 -26.58 9.91
C LEU A 153 -0.26 -25.57 8.78
N ILE A 154 -0.16 -24.28 9.11
CA ILE A 154 0.25 -23.22 8.19
C ILE A 154 1.63 -23.54 7.59
N GLU A 155 2.60 -23.91 8.42
CA GLU A 155 3.94 -24.26 7.94
C GLU A 155 3.95 -25.52 7.07
N LYS A 156 3.11 -26.52 7.36
CA LYS A 156 2.94 -27.70 6.49
C LYS A 156 2.35 -27.30 5.15
N ALA A 157 1.32 -26.42 5.13
CA ALA A 157 0.70 -25.91 3.92
C ALA A 157 1.69 -25.12 3.05
N ASN A 158 2.50 -24.23 3.64
CA ASN A 158 3.51 -23.45 2.90
C ASN A 158 4.63 -24.33 2.29
N ARG A 159 4.91 -25.51 2.87
CA ARG A 159 5.88 -26.48 2.31
C ARG A 159 5.27 -27.38 1.22
N HIS A 160 3.96 -27.39 1.10
CA HIS A 160 3.28 -28.18 0.07
C HIS A 160 3.47 -27.54 -1.31
N PRO A 161 3.68 -28.33 -2.39
CA PRO A 161 3.93 -27.77 -3.73
C PRO A 161 2.71 -27.12 -4.40
N ALA A 162 1.49 -27.45 -3.94
CA ALA A 162 0.26 -26.85 -4.48
C ALA A 162 0.15 -25.35 -4.10
N PRO A 163 -0.38 -24.50 -5.01
CA PRO A 163 -0.67 -23.11 -4.69
C PRO A 163 -1.74 -23.01 -3.60
N SER A 164 -1.66 -21.95 -2.78
CA SER A 164 -2.65 -21.65 -1.75
C SER A 164 -3.58 -20.52 -2.19
N PHE A 165 -4.88 -20.72 -2.02
CA PHE A 165 -5.95 -19.75 -2.25
C PHE A 165 -6.58 -19.38 -0.91
N ALA A 166 -6.37 -18.14 -0.46
CA ALA A 166 -6.86 -17.68 0.84
C ALA A 166 -8.27 -17.09 0.73
N LEU A 167 -9.14 -17.54 1.66
CA LEU A 167 -10.48 -17.00 1.84
C LEU A 167 -10.41 -15.77 2.75
N ASP A 168 -10.91 -14.65 2.29
CA ASP A 168 -10.97 -13.34 2.92
C ASP A 168 -9.60 -12.72 3.25
N ILE A 169 -8.73 -13.43 3.96
CA ILE A 169 -7.38 -13.01 4.34
C ILE A 169 -6.48 -14.22 4.53
N PRO A 170 -5.20 -14.20 4.13
CA PRO A 170 -4.27 -15.28 4.45
C PRO A 170 -4.19 -15.54 5.94
N SER A 171 -4.38 -16.79 6.37
CA SER A 171 -4.34 -17.14 7.78
C SER A 171 -3.02 -16.80 8.43
N GLY A 172 -3.05 -16.01 9.49
CA GLY A 172 -1.86 -15.47 10.18
C GLY A 172 -1.54 -14.02 9.89
N LEU A 173 -2.12 -13.43 8.85
CA LEU A 173 -2.03 -11.99 8.55
C LEU A 173 -3.06 -11.22 9.39
N LEU A 174 -2.65 -10.11 10.02
CA LEU A 174 -3.58 -9.27 10.77
C LEU A 174 -4.33 -8.32 9.84
N ALA A 175 -5.67 -8.40 9.82
CA ALA A 175 -6.53 -7.66 8.92
C ALA A 175 -6.48 -6.14 9.10
N GLU A 176 -6.22 -5.66 10.32
CA GLU A 176 -6.14 -4.22 10.62
C GLU A 176 -4.78 -3.61 10.25
N THR A 177 -3.71 -4.36 10.39
CA THR A 177 -2.35 -3.78 10.37
C THR A 177 -1.43 -4.31 9.27
N GLY A 178 -1.73 -5.50 8.71
CA GLY A 178 -0.82 -6.18 7.79
C GLY A 178 0.41 -6.78 8.46
N ALA A 179 0.41 -6.89 9.79
CA ALA A 179 1.47 -7.56 10.51
C ALA A 179 1.29 -9.09 10.50
N THR A 180 2.41 -9.80 10.61
CA THR A 180 2.49 -11.26 10.71
C THR A 180 3.18 -11.63 12.02
N PRO A 181 2.44 -11.69 13.14
CA PRO A 181 3.07 -11.91 14.46
C PRO A 181 3.59 -13.35 14.65
N GLY A 182 3.26 -14.27 13.76
CA GLY A 182 3.68 -15.67 13.79
C GLY A 182 3.64 -16.28 12.39
N ALA A 183 3.38 -17.58 12.31
CA ALA A 183 3.20 -18.28 11.02
C ALA A 183 2.03 -17.67 10.23
N VAL A 184 2.21 -17.56 8.92
CA VAL A 184 1.24 -16.98 7.98
C VAL A 184 1.22 -17.80 6.69
N ILE A 185 0.04 -18.02 6.11
CA ILE A 185 -0.09 -18.63 4.78
C ILE A 185 0.50 -17.69 3.72
N GLU A 186 1.38 -18.22 2.88
CA GLU A 186 1.90 -17.57 1.68
C GLU A 186 0.96 -17.89 0.52
N ALA A 187 -0.09 -17.07 0.37
CA ALA A 187 -1.11 -17.29 -0.64
C ALA A 187 -0.60 -16.92 -2.03
N SER A 188 -0.99 -17.71 -3.04
CA SER A 188 -0.85 -17.35 -4.46
C SER A 188 -1.95 -16.39 -4.88
N HIS A 189 -3.16 -16.58 -4.33
CA HIS A 189 -4.33 -15.72 -4.53
C HIS A 189 -5.07 -15.54 -3.21
N THR A 190 -5.62 -14.36 -3.02
CA THR A 190 -6.53 -14.04 -1.92
C THR A 190 -7.80 -13.44 -2.50
N LEU A 191 -8.96 -13.96 -2.10
CA LEU A 191 -10.26 -13.35 -2.39
C LEU A 191 -10.84 -12.76 -1.10
N THR A 192 -10.89 -11.45 -1.03
CA THR A 192 -11.48 -10.75 0.12
C THR A 192 -12.95 -10.40 -0.14
N PHE A 193 -13.77 -10.46 0.91
CA PHE A 193 -15.21 -10.32 0.83
C PHE A 193 -15.71 -9.00 1.42
N ILE A 194 -16.81 -8.50 0.86
CA ILE A 194 -17.59 -7.33 1.29
C ILE A 194 -16.80 -6.02 1.12
N ALA A 195 -15.65 -5.88 1.78
CA ALA A 195 -14.81 -4.67 1.75
C ALA A 195 -13.33 -5.00 1.83
N LEU A 196 -12.48 -4.13 1.30
CA LEU A 196 -11.03 -4.22 1.51
C LEU A 196 -10.69 -3.89 2.96
N LYS A 197 -9.75 -4.66 3.52
CA LYS A 197 -9.18 -4.44 4.85
C LYS A 197 -7.79 -3.82 4.70
N PRO A 198 -7.39 -2.89 5.58
CA PRO A 198 -6.11 -2.20 5.45
C PRO A 198 -4.91 -3.16 5.52
N GLY A 199 -5.01 -4.21 6.33
CA GLY A 199 -3.96 -5.22 6.47
C GLY A 199 -3.67 -6.03 5.21
N LEU A 200 -4.53 -6.00 4.19
CA LEU A 200 -4.27 -6.62 2.88
C LEU A 200 -3.36 -5.77 1.97
N LEU A 201 -3.15 -4.50 2.31
CA LEU A 201 -2.56 -3.49 1.43
C LEU A 201 -1.26 -2.89 1.97
N THR A 202 -0.91 -3.12 3.23
CA THR A 202 0.29 -2.56 3.86
C THR A 202 1.06 -3.58 4.70
N GLY A 203 2.23 -3.21 5.17
CA GLY A 203 3.06 -4.07 6.01
C GLY A 203 3.59 -5.28 5.26
N LYS A 204 3.39 -6.48 5.83
CA LYS A 204 3.81 -7.77 5.25
C LYS A 204 2.82 -8.36 4.24
N ALA A 205 1.69 -7.69 4.00
CA ALA A 205 0.66 -8.18 3.09
C ALA A 205 1.22 -8.54 1.70
N ARG A 206 2.08 -7.68 1.14
CA ARG A 206 2.67 -7.89 -0.19
C ARG A 206 3.52 -9.16 -0.33
N ASP A 207 4.02 -9.69 0.79
CA ASP A 207 4.81 -10.92 0.81
C ASP A 207 3.92 -12.17 0.79
N VAL A 208 2.64 -12.07 1.25
CA VAL A 208 1.82 -13.24 1.59
C VAL A 208 0.42 -13.27 0.96
N VAL A 209 -0.06 -12.14 0.42
CA VAL A 209 -1.43 -12.04 -0.15
C VAL A 209 -1.50 -12.64 -1.57
N GLY A 210 -0.40 -12.65 -2.30
CA GLY A 210 -0.41 -13.02 -3.70
C GLY A 210 -1.24 -12.04 -4.56
N GLU A 211 -1.97 -12.57 -5.53
CA GLU A 211 -2.91 -11.77 -6.31
C GLU A 211 -4.17 -11.51 -5.49
N LEU A 212 -4.43 -10.23 -5.20
CA LEU A 212 -5.59 -9.81 -4.41
C LEU A 212 -6.82 -9.63 -5.31
N ASN A 213 -7.87 -10.38 -5.00
CA ASN A 213 -9.17 -10.30 -5.64
C ASN A 213 -10.23 -9.84 -4.62
N TYR A 214 -11.31 -9.27 -5.12
CA TYR A 214 -12.38 -8.70 -4.31
C TYR A 214 -13.77 -9.12 -4.82
N HIS A 215 -14.66 -9.42 -3.88
CA HIS A 215 -16.08 -9.66 -4.16
C HIS A 215 -16.98 -9.02 -3.10
N ALA A 216 -17.86 -8.12 -3.51
CA ALA A 216 -18.73 -7.37 -2.58
C ALA A 216 -19.93 -8.16 -2.05
N LEU A 217 -20.19 -9.36 -2.53
CA LEU A 217 -21.32 -10.23 -2.17
C LEU A 217 -22.71 -9.59 -2.42
N GLY A 218 -22.77 -8.55 -3.30
CA GLY A 218 -24.00 -7.78 -3.58
C GLY A 218 -24.21 -6.62 -2.61
N LEU A 219 -23.20 -6.25 -1.81
CA LEU A 219 -23.27 -5.18 -0.80
C LEU A 219 -22.70 -3.84 -1.27
N GLU A 220 -22.41 -3.68 -2.57
CA GLU A 220 -21.82 -2.46 -3.14
C GLU A 220 -22.64 -1.21 -2.76
N ALA A 221 -23.94 -1.23 -3.01
CA ALA A 221 -24.82 -0.10 -2.72
C ALA A 221 -24.92 0.21 -1.21
N TRP A 222 -24.83 -0.80 -0.35
CA TRP A 222 -24.81 -0.61 1.08
C TRP A 222 -23.51 0.06 1.54
N LEU A 223 -22.37 -0.35 0.99
CA LEU A 223 -21.06 0.27 1.28
C LEU A 223 -20.95 1.70 0.76
N GLU A 224 -21.49 2.00 -0.43
CA GLU A 224 -21.52 3.36 -0.99
C GLU A 224 -22.27 4.35 -0.10
N GLY A 225 -23.23 3.87 0.68
CA GLY A 225 -23.96 4.67 1.67
C GLY A 225 -23.18 4.98 2.95
N GLN A 226 -21.97 4.44 3.09
CA GLN A 226 -21.11 4.61 4.28
C GLN A 226 -19.90 5.50 3.95
N ALA A 227 -19.31 6.14 4.97
CA ALA A 227 -18.07 6.90 4.82
C ALA A 227 -16.85 6.02 5.13
N ALA A 228 -16.06 5.69 4.12
CA ALA A 228 -14.85 4.90 4.31
C ALA A 228 -13.78 5.69 5.06
N PRO A 229 -13.15 5.13 6.12
CA PRO A 229 -12.13 5.83 6.89
C PRO A 229 -10.78 5.91 6.18
N ILE A 230 -10.54 5.07 5.19
CA ILE A 230 -9.29 4.97 4.44
C ILE A 230 -9.61 4.91 2.95
N SER A 231 -8.83 5.67 2.16
CA SER A 231 -8.89 5.64 0.70
C SER A 231 -7.66 4.94 0.13
N ARG A 232 -7.85 3.91 -0.69
CA ARG A 232 -6.80 3.32 -1.52
C ARG A 232 -6.60 4.16 -2.77
N PHE A 233 -5.36 4.44 -3.11
CA PHE A 233 -5.01 5.16 -4.32
C PHE A 233 -4.07 4.36 -5.21
N ASP A 234 -4.36 4.36 -6.51
CA ASP A 234 -3.54 3.77 -7.55
C ASP A 234 -3.41 4.72 -8.76
N ARG A 235 -2.82 4.23 -9.86
CA ARG A 235 -2.58 5.05 -11.06
C ARG A 235 -3.84 5.64 -11.68
N GLU A 236 -5.00 5.04 -11.45
CA GLU A 236 -6.28 5.51 -12.01
C GLU A 236 -6.77 6.80 -11.33
N ASP A 237 -6.23 7.13 -10.14
CA ASP A 237 -6.55 8.37 -9.42
C ASP A 237 -5.74 9.58 -9.92
N LEU A 238 -4.66 9.39 -10.67
CA LEU A 238 -3.79 10.50 -11.12
C LEU A 238 -4.56 11.62 -11.85
N PRO A 239 -5.54 11.33 -12.74
CA PRO A 239 -6.34 12.38 -13.39
C PRO A 239 -7.17 13.22 -12.41
N ARG A 240 -7.44 12.72 -11.19
CA ARG A 240 -8.13 13.46 -10.13
C ARG A 240 -7.32 14.70 -9.70
N TRP A 241 -6.00 14.57 -9.62
CA TRP A 241 -5.07 15.60 -9.13
C TRP A 241 -4.35 16.33 -10.25
N LEU A 242 -3.94 15.61 -11.30
CA LEU A 242 -3.08 16.11 -12.37
C LEU A 242 -3.91 16.46 -13.59
N LYS A 243 -4.36 17.71 -13.65
CA LYS A 243 -5.15 18.22 -14.78
C LYS A 243 -4.25 18.66 -15.93
N PRO A 244 -4.72 18.61 -17.19
CA PRO A 244 -4.01 19.13 -18.34
C PRO A 244 -3.58 20.58 -18.12
N ARG A 245 -2.37 20.92 -18.53
CA ARG A 245 -1.90 22.30 -18.48
C ARG A 245 -2.62 23.16 -19.51
N LYS A 246 -2.91 24.41 -19.14
CA LYS A 246 -3.42 25.38 -20.09
C LYS A 246 -2.35 25.70 -21.15
N PRO A 247 -2.73 25.89 -22.43
CA PRO A 247 -1.77 26.25 -23.48
C PRO A 247 -0.94 27.52 -23.17
N THR A 248 -1.47 28.42 -22.34
CA THR A 248 -0.80 29.65 -21.90
C THR A 248 0.09 29.46 -20.67
N SER A 249 0.26 28.23 -20.17
CA SER A 249 1.13 28.00 -19.03
C SER A 249 2.58 28.35 -19.32
N HIS A 250 3.25 28.94 -18.34
CA HIS A 250 4.64 29.33 -18.43
C HIS A 250 5.41 28.94 -17.15
N LYS A 251 6.74 29.02 -17.18
CA LYS A 251 7.61 28.63 -16.07
C LYS A 251 7.21 29.19 -14.70
N GLY A 252 6.75 30.45 -14.66
CA GLY A 252 6.30 31.11 -13.42
C GLY A 252 4.99 30.54 -12.89
N SER A 253 4.05 30.12 -13.76
CA SER A 253 2.78 29.51 -13.35
C SER A 253 2.93 28.07 -12.85
N ASN A 254 4.00 27.40 -13.27
CA ASN A 254 4.30 26.02 -12.86
C ASN A 254 5.11 25.93 -11.55
N GLY A 255 5.34 27.09 -10.91
CA GLY A 255 5.91 27.21 -9.57
C GLY A 255 7.44 27.24 -9.53
N ARG A 256 7.94 27.82 -8.45
CA ARG A 256 9.36 27.99 -8.13
C ARG A 256 9.70 27.14 -6.90
N LEU A 257 10.59 26.17 -7.08
CA LEU A 257 10.99 25.25 -6.04
C LEU A 257 12.45 25.51 -5.66
N VAL A 258 12.74 25.64 -4.36
CA VAL A 258 14.11 25.57 -3.83
C VAL A 258 14.33 24.23 -3.14
N ILE A 259 15.46 23.60 -3.46
CA ILE A 259 15.89 22.32 -2.87
C ILE A 259 17.21 22.55 -2.15
N ILE A 260 17.28 22.14 -0.89
CA ILE A 260 18.41 22.42 0.01
C ILE A 260 19.00 21.11 0.52
N GLY A 261 20.26 20.84 0.21
CA GLY A 261 20.95 19.62 0.62
C GLY A 261 22.25 19.37 -0.14
N GLY A 262 22.68 18.11 -0.23
CA GLY A 262 23.89 17.72 -0.95
C GLY A 262 25.16 18.18 -0.22
N ASP A 263 25.36 17.73 1.01
CA ASP A 263 26.62 17.88 1.75
C ASP A 263 27.73 17.03 1.09
N HIS A 264 28.93 17.07 1.63
CA HIS A 264 30.09 16.32 1.15
C HIS A 264 29.74 14.84 0.88
N GLY A 265 30.00 14.36 -0.33
CA GLY A 265 29.76 12.97 -0.74
C GLY A 265 28.31 12.64 -1.09
N THR A 266 27.35 13.56 -0.96
CA THR A 266 25.92 13.30 -1.20
C THR A 266 25.31 14.12 -2.35
N ALA A 267 26.14 14.58 -3.28
CA ALA A 267 25.70 15.32 -4.48
C ALA A 267 24.65 14.57 -5.31
N GLY A 268 24.71 13.23 -5.31
CA GLY A 268 23.75 12.37 -6.02
C GLY A 268 22.33 12.52 -5.50
N ALA A 269 22.11 12.61 -4.19
CA ALA A 269 20.80 12.78 -3.57
C ALA A 269 20.13 14.08 -4.06
N ILE A 270 20.85 15.21 -3.95
CA ILE A 270 20.29 16.51 -4.33
C ILE A 270 20.08 16.62 -5.85
N ARG A 271 20.92 15.94 -6.66
CA ARG A 271 20.72 15.85 -8.10
C ARG A 271 19.43 15.10 -8.44
N MET A 272 19.21 13.91 -7.86
CA MET A 272 18.02 13.12 -8.11
C MET A 272 16.75 13.88 -7.71
N THR A 273 16.76 14.55 -6.57
CA THR A 273 15.64 15.40 -6.13
C THR A 273 15.37 16.52 -7.14
N GLY A 274 16.40 17.21 -7.60
CA GLY A 274 16.29 18.31 -8.56
C GLY A 274 15.78 17.84 -9.92
N GLU A 275 16.35 16.77 -10.46
CA GLU A 275 15.90 16.21 -11.75
C GLU A 275 14.47 15.67 -11.67
N ALA A 276 14.12 14.96 -10.59
CA ALA A 276 12.75 14.50 -10.37
C ALA A 276 11.75 15.67 -10.34
N ALA A 277 12.11 16.77 -9.69
CA ALA A 277 11.27 17.97 -9.63
C ALA A 277 11.03 18.59 -11.01
N LEU A 278 12.06 18.71 -11.84
CA LEU A 278 11.92 19.19 -13.22
C LEU A 278 11.02 18.27 -14.04
N ARG A 279 11.21 16.94 -13.94
CA ARG A 279 10.45 15.94 -14.68
C ARG A 279 9.01 15.80 -14.21
N ALA A 280 8.75 16.10 -12.93
CA ALA A 280 7.40 16.19 -12.38
C ALA A 280 6.72 17.54 -12.66
N GLY A 281 7.41 18.45 -13.36
CA GLY A 281 6.82 19.63 -13.97
C GLY A 281 6.95 20.92 -13.16
N ALA A 282 7.86 21.02 -12.19
CA ALA A 282 8.20 22.31 -11.59
C ALA A 282 8.69 23.30 -12.66
N GLY A 283 8.25 24.55 -12.59
CA GLY A 283 8.57 25.56 -13.59
C GLY A 283 10.01 26.03 -13.52
N LEU A 284 10.54 26.23 -12.31
CA LEU A 284 11.92 26.58 -12.01
C LEU A 284 12.38 25.86 -10.76
N VAL A 285 13.56 25.27 -10.82
CA VAL A 285 14.16 24.55 -9.71
C VAL A 285 15.52 25.15 -9.37
N ARG A 286 15.63 25.70 -8.16
CA ARG A 286 16.88 26.19 -7.59
C ARG A 286 17.42 25.15 -6.60
N VAL A 287 18.71 24.86 -6.65
CA VAL A 287 19.40 23.96 -5.75
C VAL A 287 20.43 24.72 -4.94
N LEU A 288 20.39 24.62 -3.62
CA LEU A 288 21.41 25.13 -2.71
C LEU A 288 22.21 23.97 -2.16
N THR A 289 23.51 23.94 -2.41
CA THR A 289 24.38 22.81 -2.09
C THR A 289 25.82 23.28 -1.81
N ARG A 290 26.74 22.36 -1.60
CA ARG A 290 28.18 22.67 -1.48
C ARG A 290 28.72 23.21 -2.78
N GLN A 291 29.72 24.11 -2.68
CA GLN A 291 30.41 24.71 -3.81
C GLN A 291 30.95 23.70 -4.82
N GLU A 292 31.56 22.63 -4.35
CA GLU A 292 32.14 21.58 -5.19
C GLU A 292 31.09 20.80 -5.99
N ASN A 293 29.81 20.82 -5.61
CA ASN A 293 28.72 20.14 -6.30
C ASN A 293 28.16 20.96 -7.47
N ILE A 294 28.44 22.26 -7.57
CA ILE A 294 27.83 23.16 -8.56
C ILE A 294 28.16 22.71 -9.98
N ALA A 295 29.42 22.58 -10.33
CA ALA A 295 29.83 22.21 -11.69
C ALA A 295 29.35 20.79 -12.07
N PRO A 296 29.48 19.75 -11.23
CA PRO A 296 28.94 18.43 -11.52
C PRO A 296 27.41 18.42 -11.75
N LEU A 297 26.65 19.16 -10.94
CA LEU A 297 25.19 19.19 -11.09
C LEU A 297 24.76 19.89 -12.38
N ILE A 298 25.36 21.04 -12.70
CA ILE A 298 25.06 21.76 -13.93
C ILE A 298 25.47 20.94 -15.17
N THR A 299 26.61 20.26 -15.11
CA THR A 299 27.04 19.36 -16.19
C THR A 299 26.06 18.24 -16.41
N ALA A 300 25.54 17.65 -15.33
CA ALA A 300 24.61 16.53 -15.42
C ALA A 300 23.17 16.96 -15.77
N ARG A 301 22.75 18.19 -15.35
CA ARG A 301 21.39 18.72 -15.59
C ARG A 301 21.42 20.25 -15.65
N PRO A 302 21.66 20.83 -16.85
CA PRO A 302 21.83 22.27 -17.02
C PRO A 302 20.56 23.09 -16.75
N GLU A 303 19.39 22.43 -16.67
CA GLU A 303 18.13 23.13 -16.34
C GLU A 303 18.02 23.46 -14.84
N LEU A 304 18.89 22.92 -13.98
CA LEU A 304 18.95 23.27 -12.57
C LEU A 304 19.69 24.57 -12.34
N MET A 305 19.11 25.43 -11.52
CA MET A 305 19.74 26.69 -11.07
C MET A 305 20.52 26.42 -9.79
N VAL A 306 21.80 26.07 -9.91
CA VAL A 306 22.61 25.61 -8.77
C VAL A 306 23.42 26.73 -8.17
N HIS A 307 23.34 26.91 -6.86
CA HIS A 307 24.07 27.95 -6.11
C HIS A 307 24.73 27.32 -4.87
N GLU A 308 25.79 27.94 -4.42
CA GLU A 308 26.40 27.61 -3.14
C GLU A 308 25.45 27.93 -1.99
N LEU A 309 25.33 26.98 -1.03
CA LEU A 309 24.56 27.18 0.18
C LEU A 309 25.35 28.06 1.17
N THR A 310 24.95 29.31 1.23
CA THR A 310 25.34 30.27 2.26
C THR A 310 24.10 30.80 2.97
N LEU A 311 24.23 31.44 4.12
CA LEU A 311 23.06 32.01 4.82
C LEU A 311 22.35 33.07 3.95
N ALA A 312 23.11 33.86 3.17
CA ALA A 312 22.57 34.84 2.26
C ALA A 312 21.79 34.20 1.09
N SER A 313 22.36 33.18 0.47
CA SER A 313 21.67 32.46 -0.63
C SER A 313 20.42 31.70 -0.15
N VAL A 314 20.38 31.21 1.09
CA VAL A 314 19.19 30.64 1.70
C VAL A 314 18.12 31.75 1.83
N GLU A 315 18.42 32.90 2.43
CA GLU A 315 17.47 33.99 2.62
C GLU A 315 16.89 34.47 1.29
N GLU A 316 17.74 34.75 0.26
CA GLU A 316 17.30 35.13 -1.09
C GLU A 316 16.41 34.06 -1.72
N SER A 317 16.77 32.75 -1.56
CA SER A 317 16.00 31.65 -2.14
C SER A 317 14.69 31.41 -1.43
N LEU A 318 14.61 31.63 -0.12
CA LEU A 318 13.36 31.57 0.64
C LEU A 318 12.38 32.70 0.21
N GLU A 319 12.86 33.89 -0.16
CA GLU A 319 12.01 34.93 -0.71
C GLU A 319 11.49 34.56 -2.11
N TRP A 320 12.40 34.07 -2.96
CA TRP A 320 12.12 33.74 -4.35
C TRP A 320 11.18 32.52 -4.53
N ALA A 321 11.35 31.45 -3.76
CA ALA A 321 10.65 30.19 -3.95
C ALA A 321 9.18 30.26 -3.53
N ASP A 322 8.35 29.45 -4.17
CA ASP A 322 6.97 29.18 -3.73
C ASP A 322 6.92 28.00 -2.74
N VAL A 323 7.84 27.03 -2.87
CA VAL A 323 7.92 25.79 -2.08
C VAL A 323 9.38 25.49 -1.74
N ILE A 324 9.59 24.83 -0.60
CA ILE A 324 10.90 24.43 -0.09
C ILE A 324 10.95 22.92 0.06
N VAL A 325 12.00 22.29 -0.46
CA VAL A 325 12.38 20.89 -0.13
C VAL A 325 13.73 20.93 0.56
N ILE A 326 13.85 20.30 1.72
CA ILE A 326 15.10 20.24 2.47
C ILE A 326 15.32 18.84 3.06
N GLY A 327 16.58 18.40 3.04
CA GLY A 327 16.98 17.19 3.70
C GLY A 327 17.77 16.18 2.87
N PRO A 328 17.47 15.98 1.54
CA PRO A 328 18.26 15.06 0.74
C PRO A 328 19.75 15.37 0.78
N GLY A 329 20.53 14.47 1.41
CA GLY A 329 21.96 14.64 1.60
C GLY A 329 22.38 15.91 2.37
N LEU A 330 21.53 16.44 3.25
CA LEU A 330 21.81 17.69 4.00
C LEU A 330 22.94 17.53 5.03
N GLY A 331 23.14 16.32 5.54
CA GLY A 331 24.01 16.08 6.67
C GLY A 331 23.44 16.60 7.99
N GLN A 332 24.05 16.17 9.09
CA GLN A 332 23.61 16.51 10.45
C GLN A 332 24.63 17.41 11.20
N GLN A 333 25.60 17.95 10.45
CA GLN A 333 26.62 18.85 10.99
C GLN A 333 26.15 20.31 10.96
N GLU A 334 26.96 21.23 11.46
CA GLU A 334 26.64 22.66 11.60
C GLU A 334 26.13 23.31 10.30
N TRP A 335 26.67 22.88 9.15
CA TRP A 335 26.25 23.41 7.85
C TRP A 335 24.74 23.12 7.57
N GLY A 336 24.32 21.85 7.71
CA GLY A 336 22.94 21.46 7.53
C GLY A 336 22.00 22.03 8.61
N LYS A 337 22.44 22.04 9.89
CA LYS A 337 21.69 22.61 11.01
C LYS A 337 21.37 24.10 10.78
N LYS A 338 22.37 24.90 10.37
CA LYS A 338 22.17 26.34 10.11
C LYS A 338 21.20 26.58 8.95
N ALA A 339 21.28 25.78 7.89
CA ALA A 339 20.32 25.87 6.78
C ALA A 339 18.89 25.54 7.26
N LEU A 340 18.72 24.48 8.02
CA LEU A 340 17.42 24.07 8.57
C LEU A 340 16.81 25.14 9.48
N GLN A 341 17.61 25.74 10.39
CA GLN A 341 17.17 26.83 11.28
C GLN A 341 16.61 28.03 10.50
N LYS A 342 17.18 28.35 9.32
CA LYS A 342 16.64 29.41 8.47
C LYS A 342 15.31 29.02 7.86
N VAL A 343 15.18 27.78 7.38
CA VAL A 343 13.95 27.24 6.78
C VAL A 343 12.81 27.16 7.79
N GLU A 344 13.10 26.82 9.03
CA GLU A 344 12.11 26.71 10.12
C GLU A 344 11.28 27.99 10.32
N ASN A 345 11.82 29.14 10.00
CA ASN A 345 11.09 30.42 10.13
C ASN A 345 10.15 30.69 8.94
N SER A 346 10.19 29.90 7.88
CA SER A 346 9.36 30.11 6.70
C SER A 346 7.92 29.61 6.92
N ARG A 347 6.94 30.37 6.41
CA ARG A 347 5.53 29.98 6.34
C ARG A 347 5.13 29.32 5.02
N LYS A 348 6.06 29.19 4.08
CA LYS A 348 5.81 28.57 2.78
C LYS A 348 5.58 27.08 2.93
N PRO A 349 4.82 26.45 2.04
CA PRO A 349 4.73 24.98 1.99
C PRO A 349 6.13 24.38 1.85
N MET A 350 6.39 23.32 2.60
CA MET A 350 7.69 22.67 2.62
C MET A 350 7.60 21.16 2.75
N LEU A 351 8.63 20.48 2.25
CA LEU A 351 8.84 19.05 2.43
C LEU A 351 10.19 18.82 3.10
N TRP A 352 10.18 18.03 4.16
CA TRP A 352 11.36 17.59 4.89
C TRP A 352 11.55 16.10 4.73
N ASP A 353 12.75 15.68 4.33
CA ASP A 353 13.13 14.27 4.13
C ASP A 353 14.52 14.00 4.71
N ALA A 354 14.88 12.76 4.85
CA ALA A 354 16.23 12.28 5.19
C ALA A 354 16.83 13.00 6.41
N ASP A 355 17.96 13.72 6.24
CA ASP A 355 18.66 14.35 7.36
C ASP A 355 17.87 15.46 8.05
N ALA A 356 16.95 16.13 7.35
CA ALA A 356 16.03 17.07 7.98
C ALA A 356 15.11 16.36 9.00
N LEU A 357 14.70 15.11 8.75
CA LEU A 357 13.93 14.31 9.69
C LEU A 357 14.76 13.85 10.89
N ASN A 358 16.04 13.51 10.66
CA ASN A 358 16.95 13.18 11.74
C ASN A 358 17.13 14.37 12.71
N LEU A 359 17.27 15.59 12.17
CA LEU A 359 17.37 16.81 12.96
C LEU A 359 16.05 17.15 13.65
N LEU A 360 14.90 16.93 12.98
CA LEU A 360 13.57 17.10 13.57
C LEU A 360 13.32 16.14 14.75
N ALA A 361 13.88 14.94 14.71
CA ALA A 361 13.79 14.01 15.83
C ALA A 361 14.53 14.51 17.08
N ILE A 362 15.62 15.26 16.89
CA ILE A 362 16.41 15.88 17.98
C ILE A 362 15.67 17.10 18.55
N ASN A 363 15.12 17.96 17.70
CA ASN A 363 14.40 19.18 18.08
C ASN A 363 12.96 19.13 17.52
N PRO A 364 12.04 18.40 18.15
CA PRO A 364 10.69 18.24 17.66
C PRO A 364 9.91 19.56 17.67
N ASP A 365 9.27 19.88 16.55
CA ASP A 365 8.27 20.97 16.47
C ASP A 365 7.05 20.56 15.66
N LYS A 366 5.92 21.22 15.86
CA LYS A 366 4.66 20.94 15.17
C LYS A 366 4.35 22.05 14.15
N ARG A 367 4.17 21.68 12.86
CA ARG A 367 3.87 22.64 11.78
C ARG A 367 2.83 22.11 10.80
N GLN A 368 1.89 22.95 10.40
CA GLN A 368 0.85 22.59 9.44
C GLN A 368 1.26 22.76 7.98
N ASN A 369 2.27 23.57 7.69
CA ASN A 369 2.75 23.86 6.33
C ASN A 369 3.85 22.88 5.85
N ARG A 370 4.04 21.76 6.54
CA ARG A 370 5.12 20.81 6.29
C ARG A 370 4.59 19.43 5.92
N ILE A 371 5.20 18.83 4.88
CA ILE A 371 5.14 17.39 4.60
C ILE A 371 6.42 16.76 5.17
N ILE A 372 6.29 15.65 5.87
CA ILE A 372 7.42 14.80 6.27
C ILE A 372 7.31 13.44 5.60
N THR A 373 8.43 12.87 5.13
CA THR A 373 8.46 11.65 4.31
C THR A 373 9.30 10.54 4.93
N PRO A 374 9.05 10.13 6.19
CA PRO A 374 9.89 9.16 6.86
C PRO A 374 9.75 7.74 6.26
N HIS A 375 10.86 7.03 6.08
CA HIS A 375 10.87 5.58 6.02
C HIS A 375 10.74 5.00 7.46
N PRO A 376 10.49 3.69 7.65
CA PRO A 376 10.23 3.13 9.00
C PRO A 376 11.33 3.43 10.03
N GLY A 377 12.60 3.44 9.62
CA GLY A 377 13.70 3.79 10.54
C GLY A 377 13.72 5.26 10.96
N GLU A 378 13.36 6.18 10.07
CA GLU A 378 13.20 7.61 10.38
C GLU A 378 11.96 7.83 11.26
N ALA A 379 10.87 7.15 10.96
CA ALA A 379 9.64 7.18 11.79
C ALA A 379 9.90 6.69 13.22
N ALA A 380 10.68 5.63 13.37
CA ALA A 380 11.09 5.11 14.67
C ALA A 380 11.89 6.13 15.49
N ARG A 381 12.83 6.84 14.84
CA ARG A 381 13.58 7.94 15.49
C ARG A 381 12.65 9.10 15.87
N LEU A 382 11.78 9.51 14.96
CA LEU A 382 10.80 10.59 15.19
C LEU A 382 9.85 10.28 16.36
N LEU A 383 9.42 9.03 16.51
CA LEU A 383 8.52 8.59 17.59
C LEU A 383 9.25 8.06 18.82
N ASN A 384 10.58 7.98 18.79
CA ASN A 384 11.41 7.40 19.84
C ASN A 384 10.94 5.98 20.22
N CYS A 385 10.84 5.11 19.24
CA CYS A 385 10.41 3.73 19.41
C CYS A 385 11.21 2.78 18.49
N ALA A 386 10.99 1.47 18.62
CA ALA A 386 11.62 0.48 17.75
C ALA A 386 10.99 0.46 16.35
N VAL A 387 11.75 0.10 15.30
CA VAL A 387 11.23 -0.08 13.95
C VAL A 387 10.13 -1.14 13.91
N SER A 388 10.26 -2.20 14.70
CA SER A 388 9.23 -3.24 14.82
C SER A 388 7.88 -2.71 15.30
N GLN A 389 7.87 -1.67 16.14
CA GLN A 389 6.62 -1.02 16.58
C GLN A 389 5.98 -0.18 15.48
N ILE A 390 6.78 0.40 14.56
CA ILE A 390 6.25 1.07 13.38
C ILE A 390 5.63 0.04 12.43
N GLU A 391 6.33 -1.05 12.16
CA GLU A 391 5.89 -2.09 11.21
C GLU A 391 4.74 -2.95 11.75
N SER A 392 4.57 -3.06 13.06
CA SER A 392 3.45 -3.81 13.65
C SER A 392 2.09 -3.12 13.48
N ASP A 393 2.09 -1.77 13.38
CA ASP A 393 0.89 -0.98 13.10
C ASP A 393 1.26 0.35 12.43
N ARG A 394 1.37 0.31 11.10
CA ARG A 394 1.79 1.44 10.28
C ARG A 394 0.76 2.57 10.25
N LEU A 395 -0.54 2.25 10.34
CA LEU A 395 -1.61 3.25 10.40
C LEU A 395 -1.55 4.04 11.70
N LEU A 396 -1.40 3.36 12.83
CA LEU A 396 -1.22 4.01 14.14
C LEU A 396 0.08 4.83 14.17
N ALA A 397 1.16 4.32 13.58
CA ALA A 397 2.42 5.06 13.49
C ALA A 397 2.26 6.37 12.70
N ALA A 398 1.58 6.35 11.56
CA ALA A 398 1.29 7.54 10.76
C ALA A 398 0.43 8.55 11.52
N ASP A 399 -0.61 8.10 12.20
CA ASP A 399 -1.46 8.95 13.06
C ASP A 399 -0.66 9.62 14.21
N ARG A 400 0.21 8.86 14.88
CA ARG A 400 1.09 9.39 15.92
C ARG A 400 2.06 10.44 15.40
N LEU A 401 2.59 10.23 14.17
CA LEU A 401 3.46 11.22 13.52
C LEU A 401 2.69 12.52 13.20
N VAL A 402 1.47 12.42 12.66
CA VAL A 402 0.61 13.59 12.42
C VAL A 402 0.28 14.34 13.72
N LYS A 403 -0.08 13.62 14.77
CA LYS A 403 -0.37 14.22 16.10
C LYS A 403 0.83 14.96 16.65
N ARG A 404 2.02 14.41 16.50
CA ARG A 404 3.27 14.98 17.05
C ARG A 404 3.82 16.13 16.21
N TYR A 405 3.83 15.99 14.88
CA TYR A 405 4.56 16.91 14.00
C TYR A 405 3.65 17.81 13.15
N GLY A 406 2.34 17.53 13.10
CA GLY A 406 1.37 18.26 12.27
C GLY A 406 1.56 18.06 10.78
N GLY A 407 0.83 18.83 9.98
CA GLY A 407 0.92 18.84 8.53
C GLY A 407 0.51 17.53 7.88
N CYS A 408 1.30 17.08 6.92
CA CYS A 408 1.09 15.84 6.20
C CYS A 408 2.28 14.89 6.39
N VAL A 409 1.99 13.61 6.58
CA VAL A 409 2.97 12.54 6.78
C VAL A 409 2.88 11.54 5.64
N VAL A 410 4.01 11.21 5.04
CA VAL A 410 4.18 10.11 4.09
C VAL A 410 5.03 9.03 4.77
N LEU A 411 4.41 8.03 5.36
CA LEU A 411 5.12 6.87 5.92
C LEU A 411 5.44 5.89 4.79
N LYS A 412 6.68 5.98 4.29
CA LYS A 412 7.17 5.18 3.15
C LYS A 412 7.22 3.67 3.48
N GLY A 413 7.06 2.83 2.47
CA GLY A 413 7.16 1.37 2.55
C GLY A 413 6.17 0.66 1.63
N ALA A 414 6.08 -0.67 1.73
CA ALA A 414 5.07 -1.44 1.02
C ALA A 414 3.67 -1.06 1.53
N GLY A 415 2.83 -0.50 0.63
CA GLY A 415 1.61 0.19 1.02
C GLY A 415 1.94 1.47 1.80
N THR A 416 2.55 2.46 1.13
CA THR A 416 2.84 3.77 1.70
C THR A 416 1.58 4.42 2.23
N ILE A 417 1.66 5.02 3.42
CA ILE A 417 0.53 5.68 4.08
C ILE A 417 0.72 7.19 4.02
N VAL A 418 -0.30 7.90 3.54
CA VAL A 418 -0.38 9.36 3.56
C VAL A 418 -1.44 9.78 4.58
N ALA A 419 -1.04 10.53 5.59
CA ALA A 419 -1.92 10.94 6.67
C ALA A 419 -1.83 12.45 6.93
N SER A 420 -2.96 13.05 7.26
CA SER A 420 -3.07 14.44 7.74
C SER A 420 -4.25 14.56 8.71
N GLN A 421 -4.31 15.66 9.47
CA GLN A 421 -5.31 15.79 10.53
C GLN A 421 -6.75 15.85 10.01
N ASP A 422 -6.98 16.49 8.86
CA ASP A 422 -8.30 16.87 8.36
C ASP A 422 -8.74 16.07 7.13
N ARG A 423 -8.07 14.96 6.86
CA ARG A 423 -8.36 14.09 5.71
C ARG A 423 -8.37 12.62 6.12
N GLU A 424 -9.14 11.82 5.41
CA GLU A 424 -9.06 10.37 5.47
C GLU A 424 -7.62 9.88 5.20
N CYS A 425 -7.25 8.77 5.80
CA CYS A 425 -5.94 8.18 5.57
C CYS A 425 -5.86 7.66 4.13
N GLY A 426 -4.80 8.04 3.40
CA GLY A 426 -4.50 7.52 2.06
C GLY A 426 -3.57 6.32 2.13
N LEU A 427 -3.92 5.24 1.45
CA LEU A 427 -3.11 4.04 1.32
C LEU A 427 -2.71 3.88 -0.16
N ILE A 428 -1.43 3.93 -0.45
CA ILE A 428 -0.89 3.94 -1.81
C ILE A 428 -0.62 2.51 -2.27
N ASP A 429 -1.39 2.05 -3.24
CA ASP A 429 -1.37 0.67 -3.73
C ASP A 429 -0.66 0.54 -5.09
N VAL A 430 0.54 1.09 -5.16
CA VAL A 430 1.48 0.96 -6.29
C VAL A 430 2.90 0.84 -5.76
N GLY A 431 3.81 0.39 -6.62
CA GLY A 431 5.20 0.19 -6.29
C GLY A 431 5.56 -1.29 -6.08
N ASN A 432 6.83 -1.59 -6.19
CA ASN A 432 7.35 -2.96 -6.15
C ASN A 432 8.69 -3.05 -5.43
N ALA A 433 9.19 -4.28 -5.24
CA ALA A 433 10.42 -4.57 -4.52
C ALA A 433 11.69 -3.94 -5.16
N GLY A 434 11.66 -3.59 -6.45
CA GLY A 434 12.76 -2.87 -7.12
C GLY A 434 13.02 -1.48 -6.56
N MET A 435 12.01 -0.89 -5.90
CA MET A 435 12.15 0.41 -5.24
C MET A 435 12.97 0.36 -3.94
N GLY A 436 13.43 -0.80 -3.51
CA GLY A 436 14.33 -0.99 -2.38
C GLY A 436 15.79 -0.61 -2.67
N SER A 437 16.04 0.45 -3.44
CA SER A 437 17.37 0.95 -3.81
C SER A 437 17.59 2.39 -3.35
N GLY A 438 18.87 2.79 -3.20
CA GLY A 438 19.22 4.16 -2.79
C GLY A 438 18.74 5.21 -3.78
N GLY A 439 18.27 6.35 -3.27
CA GLY A 439 17.83 7.47 -4.10
C GLY A 439 16.33 7.51 -4.43
N MET A 440 15.59 6.43 -4.18
CA MET A 440 14.14 6.41 -4.42
C MET A 440 13.39 7.47 -3.59
N GLY A 441 13.80 7.68 -2.32
CA GLY A 441 13.25 8.73 -1.47
C GLY A 441 13.55 10.13 -2.02
N ASP A 442 14.78 10.34 -2.54
CA ASP A 442 15.19 11.63 -3.12
C ASP A 442 14.33 11.96 -4.36
N VAL A 443 14.08 10.97 -5.21
CA VAL A 443 13.18 11.12 -6.38
C VAL A 443 11.77 11.45 -5.92
N LEU A 444 11.23 10.75 -4.93
CA LEU A 444 9.89 11.02 -4.38
C LEU A 444 9.79 12.45 -3.83
N SER A 445 10.78 12.91 -3.09
CA SER A 445 10.83 14.25 -2.52
C SER A 445 10.80 15.33 -3.60
N GLY A 446 11.49 15.09 -4.73
CA GLY A 446 11.46 15.98 -5.91
C GLY A 446 10.07 16.01 -6.57
N ILE A 447 9.43 14.85 -6.73
CA ILE A 447 8.09 14.74 -7.32
C ILE A 447 7.06 15.51 -6.46
N ILE A 448 7.00 15.21 -5.17
CA ILE A 448 6.04 15.86 -4.25
C ILE A 448 6.30 17.37 -4.19
N GLY A 449 7.57 17.79 -4.09
CA GLY A 449 7.94 19.20 -4.10
C GLY A 449 7.48 19.95 -5.36
N ALA A 450 7.60 19.30 -6.53
CA ALA A 450 7.12 19.86 -7.79
C ALA A 450 5.60 19.99 -7.85
N LEU A 451 4.86 19.01 -7.31
CA LEU A 451 3.40 19.05 -7.27
C LEU A 451 2.88 20.13 -6.30
N LEU A 452 3.55 20.29 -5.15
CA LEU A 452 3.31 21.45 -4.26
C LEU A 452 3.53 22.78 -4.97
N ALA A 453 4.63 22.92 -5.74
CA ALA A 453 4.93 24.14 -6.48
C ALA A 453 3.88 24.44 -7.55
N GLN A 454 3.25 23.42 -8.12
CA GLN A 454 2.12 23.50 -9.04
C GLN A 454 0.76 23.71 -8.34
N LYS A 455 0.77 24.06 -7.04
CA LYS A 455 -0.38 24.47 -6.23
C LYS A 455 -1.32 23.34 -5.78
N LEU A 456 -0.91 22.09 -5.84
CA LEU A 456 -1.63 21.05 -5.12
C LEU A 456 -1.51 21.32 -3.60
N ASN A 457 -2.57 21.02 -2.85
CA ASN A 457 -2.46 21.06 -1.38
C ASN A 457 -1.52 19.95 -0.88
N PRO A 458 -0.98 20.02 0.34
CA PRO A 458 0.01 19.09 0.84
C PRO A 458 -0.41 17.60 0.78
N TYR A 459 -1.65 17.29 1.13
CA TYR A 459 -2.14 15.93 1.10
C TYR A 459 -2.27 15.38 -0.34
N ASP A 460 -2.89 16.16 -1.23
CA ASP A 460 -3.05 15.75 -2.64
C ASP A 460 -1.69 15.65 -3.36
N ALA A 461 -0.75 16.57 -3.07
CA ALA A 461 0.60 16.49 -3.60
C ALA A 461 1.36 15.25 -3.13
N ALA A 462 1.19 14.87 -1.86
CA ALA A 462 1.76 13.66 -1.30
C ALA A 462 1.16 12.39 -1.93
N CYS A 463 -0.18 12.29 -2.02
CA CYS A 463 -0.86 11.16 -2.65
C CYS A 463 -0.47 11.02 -4.13
N ALA A 464 -0.63 12.08 -4.92
CA ALA A 464 -0.30 12.08 -6.34
C ALA A 464 1.18 11.77 -6.59
N GLY A 465 2.08 12.34 -5.77
CA GLY A 465 3.52 12.09 -5.87
C GLY A 465 3.88 10.63 -5.59
N CYS A 466 3.32 10.06 -4.53
CA CYS A 466 3.55 8.64 -4.20
C CYS A 466 2.97 7.71 -5.28
N VAL A 467 1.78 8.01 -5.81
CA VAL A 467 1.17 7.21 -6.88
C VAL A 467 1.99 7.32 -8.17
N ALA A 468 2.37 8.52 -8.60
CA ALA A 468 3.17 8.69 -9.81
C ALA A 468 4.55 8.00 -9.71
N HIS A 469 5.19 8.09 -8.54
CA HIS A 469 6.47 7.44 -8.25
C HIS A 469 6.37 5.92 -8.30
N GLY A 470 5.40 5.33 -7.60
CA GLY A 470 5.19 3.88 -7.56
C GLY A 470 4.74 3.31 -8.91
N ALA A 471 3.81 3.98 -9.61
CA ALA A 471 3.34 3.55 -10.92
C ALA A 471 4.45 3.61 -11.99
N ALA A 472 5.33 4.61 -11.93
CA ALA A 472 6.51 4.68 -12.81
C ALA A 472 7.47 3.50 -12.57
N ALA A 473 7.65 3.10 -11.31
CA ALA A 473 8.45 1.94 -10.94
C ALA A 473 7.79 0.62 -11.39
N ASP A 474 6.46 0.50 -11.29
CA ASP A 474 5.72 -0.69 -11.71
C ASP A 474 5.81 -0.89 -13.23
N GLU A 475 5.67 0.18 -14.01
CA GLU A 475 5.84 0.11 -15.47
C GLU A 475 7.28 -0.29 -15.84
N LEU A 476 8.26 0.25 -15.15
CA LEU A 476 9.66 -0.12 -15.37
C LEU A 476 9.91 -1.59 -14.99
N ALA A 477 9.41 -2.04 -13.84
CA ALA A 477 9.55 -3.42 -13.39
C ALA A 477 8.91 -4.43 -14.35
N ALA A 478 7.79 -4.07 -14.97
CA ALA A 478 7.13 -4.92 -15.97
C ALA A 478 8.00 -5.13 -17.23
N SER A 479 8.89 -4.18 -17.55
CA SER A 479 9.75 -4.26 -18.73
C SER A 479 11.14 -4.83 -18.45
N VAL A 480 11.75 -4.54 -17.28
CA VAL A 480 13.15 -4.90 -16.98
C VAL A 480 13.30 -5.76 -15.71
N GLY A 481 12.22 -6.01 -14.98
CA GLY A 481 12.24 -6.71 -13.70
C GLY A 481 12.58 -5.79 -12.52
N THR A 482 12.54 -6.36 -11.31
CA THR A 482 12.73 -5.60 -10.06
C THR A 482 14.18 -5.50 -9.61
N ARG A 483 15.05 -6.45 -10.05
CA ARG A 483 16.45 -6.47 -9.64
C ARG A 483 17.29 -5.57 -10.54
N GLY A 484 18.08 -4.66 -9.93
CA GLY A 484 18.94 -3.72 -10.65
C GLY A 484 18.26 -2.43 -11.07
N MET A 485 17.01 -2.18 -10.65
CA MET A 485 16.31 -0.92 -10.85
C MET A 485 17.01 0.20 -10.05
N LEU A 486 17.42 1.26 -10.73
CA LEU A 486 17.99 2.45 -10.12
C LEU A 486 16.94 3.55 -10.02
N ALA A 487 17.08 4.42 -9.04
CA ALA A 487 16.15 5.54 -8.85
C ALA A 487 16.09 6.47 -10.08
N SER A 488 17.21 6.67 -10.78
CA SER A 488 17.27 7.46 -12.00
C SER A 488 16.58 6.82 -13.21
N ASP A 489 16.36 5.50 -13.22
CA ASP A 489 15.68 4.83 -14.33
C ASP A 489 14.20 5.23 -14.39
N LEU A 490 13.60 5.60 -13.25
CA LEU A 490 12.22 6.08 -13.17
C LEU A 490 11.98 7.33 -14.03
N PHE A 491 13.01 8.11 -14.31
CA PHE A 491 12.89 9.30 -15.14
C PHE A 491 12.41 8.99 -16.57
N SER A 492 12.66 7.76 -17.04
CA SER A 492 12.24 7.32 -18.37
C SER A 492 10.73 7.03 -18.46
N THR A 493 10.08 6.72 -17.34
CA THR A 493 8.65 6.36 -17.28
C THR A 493 7.80 7.42 -16.59
N LEU A 494 8.39 8.22 -15.68
CA LEU A 494 7.68 9.18 -14.83
C LEU A 494 6.78 10.13 -15.60
N TYR A 495 7.19 10.59 -16.78
CA TYR A 495 6.42 11.57 -17.57
C TYR A 495 5.00 11.05 -17.94
N ARG A 496 4.80 9.75 -18.05
CA ARG A 496 3.50 9.14 -18.33
C ARG A 496 2.52 9.33 -17.16
N PHE A 497 3.05 9.25 -15.94
CA PHE A 497 2.24 9.30 -14.72
C PHE A 497 2.04 10.74 -14.19
N VAL A 498 2.87 11.68 -14.60
CA VAL A 498 2.61 13.11 -14.34
C VAL A 498 1.80 13.80 -15.45
N ASN A 499 1.49 13.08 -16.53
CA ASN A 499 0.60 13.48 -17.62
C ASN A 499 -0.42 12.35 -17.90
N PRO A 500 -1.36 12.09 -16.99
CA PRO A 500 -2.27 10.94 -17.09
C PRO A 500 -3.24 11.00 -18.28
N ASP A 501 -3.40 12.15 -18.90
CA ASP A 501 -4.27 12.34 -20.09
C ASP A 501 -3.57 12.02 -21.42
N LEU A 502 -2.28 11.64 -21.39
CA LEU A 502 -1.60 11.17 -22.60
C LEU A 502 -2.28 9.88 -23.08
N LYS A 503 -2.98 9.98 -24.22
CA LYS A 503 -3.45 8.78 -24.92
C LYS A 503 -2.22 7.94 -25.27
N THR A 504 -2.20 6.70 -24.85
CA THR A 504 -1.20 5.72 -25.30
C THR A 504 -1.28 5.71 -26.82
N ILE A 505 -0.25 6.18 -27.50
CA ILE A 505 -0.11 5.93 -28.93
C ILE A 505 0.18 4.46 -29.02
N ASN A 506 -0.85 3.66 -29.32
CA ASN A 506 -0.66 2.26 -29.70
C ASN A 506 0.22 2.29 -30.94
N HIS A 507 1.47 1.90 -30.79
CA HIS A 507 2.27 1.48 -31.92
C HIS A 507 1.78 0.07 -32.28
N ASP A 508 0.80 0.04 -33.22
CA ASP A 508 0.44 -1.19 -33.95
C ASP A 508 1.65 -1.71 -34.75
#